data_e69a36d287d37f47b0d31ee067bf3b3e
#
_entry.id   e69a36d287d37f47b0d31ee067bf3b3e
#
_cell.length_a   1.000
_cell.length_b   1.000
_cell.length_c   1.000
_cell.angle_alpha   90.00
_cell.angle_beta   90.00
_cell.angle_gamma   90.00
#
_symmetry.space_group_name_H-M   'P 1'
#
loop_
_entity.id
_entity.type
_entity.pdbx_description
1 polymer ?
#
loop_
_entity_poly.entity_id
_entity_poly.type
_entity_poly.pdbx_seq_one_letter_code
_entity_poly.pdbx_strand_id
1 'polypeptide(L)'
;MTGYAYHTVPVALYAWLTHYGDYRAGLEAVLNCGGDTDTVGAITGALLALNSEIPEEWSSGLCDYPISRDYLENLAVALELGPDEITQQIPTFAWIALPIRNIVFLSVIAAHVCRRLIP
;
A
#
# COMPACT_ATOMS: atom_id res chain seq x y z
N MET A 1 -18.22 -1.94 2.78
CA MET A 1 -18.01 -1.59 1.36
C MET A 1 -17.70 -2.87 0.58
N THR A 2 -17.92 -2.90 -0.70
CA THR A 2 -17.60 -4.02 -1.58
C THR A 2 -16.55 -3.54 -2.58
N GLY A 3 -15.66 -4.42 -3.08
CA GLY A 3 -14.64 -4.09 -4.10
C GLY A 3 -15.20 -3.69 -5.47
N TYR A 4 -16.49 -3.39 -5.55
CA TYR A 4 -17.15 -2.95 -6.77
C TYR A 4 -16.84 -1.47 -7.05
N ALA A 5 -16.29 -1.17 -8.23
CA ALA A 5 -15.77 0.15 -8.58
C ALA A 5 -16.76 1.31 -8.35
N TYR A 6 -18.04 1.11 -8.64
CA TYR A 6 -19.08 2.14 -8.42
C TYR A 6 -19.32 2.47 -6.93
N HIS A 7 -18.87 1.62 -6.01
CA HIS A 7 -18.89 1.90 -4.58
C HIS A 7 -17.53 2.43 -4.09
N THR A 8 -16.44 1.82 -4.57
CA THR A 8 -15.08 2.14 -4.16
C THR A 8 -14.65 3.55 -4.56
N VAL A 9 -14.84 3.90 -5.83
CA VAL A 9 -14.37 5.19 -6.37
C VAL A 9 -15.07 6.38 -5.71
N PRO A 10 -16.41 6.44 -5.59
CA PRO A 10 -17.07 7.54 -4.89
C PRO A 10 -16.65 7.70 -3.44
N VAL A 11 -16.46 6.59 -2.71
CA VAL A 11 -16.04 6.64 -1.29
C VAL A 11 -14.62 7.18 -1.19
N ALA A 12 -13.69 6.73 -2.03
CA ALA A 12 -12.31 7.22 -2.04
C ALA A 12 -12.24 8.71 -2.37
N LEU A 13 -12.98 9.17 -3.38
CA LEU A 13 -13.07 10.60 -3.74
C LEU A 13 -13.71 11.44 -2.64
N TYR A 14 -14.77 10.95 -2.02
CA TYR A 14 -15.44 11.64 -0.92
C TYR A 14 -14.49 11.82 0.27
N ALA A 15 -13.80 10.75 0.67
CA ALA A 15 -12.84 10.79 1.77
C ALA A 15 -11.69 11.77 1.47
N TRP A 16 -11.12 11.73 0.27
CA TRP A 16 -10.08 12.63 -0.17
C TRP A 16 -10.51 14.10 -0.13
N LEU A 17 -11.69 14.42 -0.66
CA LEU A 17 -12.22 15.79 -0.68
C LEU A 17 -12.59 16.30 0.72
N THR A 18 -13.13 15.43 1.57
CA THR A 18 -13.56 15.81 2.93
C THR A 18 -12.37 16.03 3.86
N HIS A 19 -11.29 15.25 3.67
CA HIS A 19 -10.07 15.30 4.48
C HIS A 19 -8.88 15.86 3.71
N TYR A 20 -9.12 16.83 2.83
CA TYR A 20 -8.10 17.45 2.00
C TYR A 20 -6.95 18.01 2.84
N GLY A 21 -5.73 17.55 2.57
CA GLY A 21 -4.53 17.99 3.33
C GLY A 21 -4.27 17.22 4.63
N ASP A 22 -5.14 16.27 5.02
CA ASP A 22 -4.96 15.43 6.20
C ASP A 22 -4.96 13.95 5.82
N TYR A 23 -3.74 13.41 5.58
CA TYR A 23 -3.55 12.02 5.17
C TYR A 23 -4.13 11.04 6.19
N ARG A 24 -3.84 11.27 7.48
CA ARG A 24 -4.24 10.37 8.56
C ARG A 24 -5.76 10.30 8.70
N ALA A 25 -6.39 11.46 8.84
CA ALA A 25 -7.84 11.50 9.02
C ALA A 25 -8.59 10.91 7.83
N GLY A 26 -8.14 11.17 6.61
CA GLY A 26 -8.78 10.63 5.40
C GLY A 26 -8.65 9.11 5.30
N LEU A 27 -7.48 8.56 5.60
CA LEU A 27 -7.28 7.11 5.55
C LEU A 27 -8.01 6.40 6.69
N GLU A 28 -7.95 6.91 7.91
CA GLU A 28 -8.68 6.35 9.06
C GLU A 28 -10.20 6.37 8.84
N ALA A 29 -10.75 7.42 8.24
CA ALA A 29 -12.18 7.50 7.91
C ALA A 29 -12.61 6.35 6.99
N VAL A 30 -11.82 6.05 5.96
CA VAL A 30 -12.12 4.96 5.02
C VAL A 30 -11.97 3.59 5.68
N LEU A 31 -10.90 3.36 6.45
CA LEU A 31 -10.66 2.09 7.12
C LEU A 31 -11.77 1.77 8.14
N ASN A 32 -12.30 2.79 8.82
CA ASN A 32 -13.40 2.64 9.77
C ASN A 32 -14.77 2.34 9.12
N CYS A 33 -14.92 2.56 7.80
CA CYS A 33 -16.15 2.20 7.09
C CYS A 33 -16.36 0.68 6.95
N GLY A 34 -15.32 -0.12 7.10
CA GLY A 34 -15.37 -1.58 6.97
C GLY A 34 -15.61 -2.07 5.53
N GLY A 35 -15.69 -3.38 5.36
CA GLY A 35 -15.81 -4.03 4.05
C GLY A 35 -14.46 -4.20 3.37
N ASP A 36 -14.36 -3.88 2.09
CA ASP A 36 -13.13 -3.97 1.27
C ASP A 36 -12.20 -2.77 1.56
N THR A 37 -11.66 -2.74 2.78
CA THR A 37 -10.87 -1.61 3.28
C THR A 37 -9.47 -1.53 2.69
N ASP A 38 -8.91 -2.65 2.26
CA ASP A 38 -7.59 -2.71 1.62
C ASP A 38 -7.60 -2.04 0.23
N THR A 39 -8.57 -2.39 -0.62
CA THR A 39 -8.71 -1.77 -1.94
C THR A 39 -9.07 -0.28 -1.84
N VAL A 40 -10.07 0.05 -1.02
CA VAL A 40 -10.52 1.46 -0.88
C VAL A 40 -9.45 2.29 -0.18
N GLY A 41 -8.77 1.73 0.83
CA GLY A 41 -7.66 2.36 1.52
C GLY A 41 -6.48 2.66 0.60
N ALA A 42 -6.10 1.71 -0.27
CA ALA A 42 -5.02 1.92 -1.24
C ALA A 42 -5.33 3.07 -2.21
N ILE A 43 -6.55 3.12 -2.76
CA ILE A 43 -6.96 4.20 -3.68
C ILE A 43 -7.02 5.53 -2.95
N THR A 44 -7.64 5.57 -1.76
CA THR A 44 -7.74 6.80 -0.96
C THR A 44 -6.37 7.31 -0.54
N GLY A 45 -5.47 6.42 -0.09
CA GLY A 45 -4.10 6.77 0.27
C GLY A 45 -3.32 7.38 -0.89
N ALA A 46 -3.45 6.83 -2.10
CA ALA A 46 -2.84 7.40 -3.30
C ALA A 46 -3.37 8.81 -3.61
N LEU A 47 -4.68 9.03 -3.47
CA LEU A 47 -5.28 10.36 -3.69
C LEU A 47 -4.86 11.37 -2.63
N LEU A 48 -4.83 10.97 -1.35
CA LEU A 48 -4.40 11.83 -0.25
C LEU A 48 -2.93 12.24 -0.38
N ALA A 49 -2.06 11.35 -0.85
CA ALA A 49 -0.64 11.63 -1.06
C ALA A 49 -0.38 12.73 -2.12
N LEU A 50 -1.36 13.07 -2.96
CA LEU A 50 -1.22 14.17 -3.94
C LEU A 50 -1.17 15.56 -3.27
N ASN A 51 -1.69 15.68 -2.06
CA ASN A 51 -1.86 16.99 -1.40
C ASN A 51 -1.63 16.97 0.12
N SER A 52 -1.09 15.88 0.64
CA SER A 52 -0.70 15.73 2.05
C SER A 52 0.49 14.79 2.19
N GLU A 53 1.28 14.99 3.26
CA GLU A 53 2.42 14.14 3.54
C GLU A 53 1.97 12.85 4.23
N ILE A 54 2.59 11.73 3.83
CA ILE A 54 2.40 10.44 4.50
C ILE A 54 3.09 10.50 5.87
N PRO A 55 2.41 10.15 6.97
CA PRO A 55 3.04 10.12 8.28
C PRO A 55 4.31 9.26 8.30
N GLU A 56 5.43 9.82 8.79
CA GLU A 56 6.73 9.15 8.75
C GLU A 56 6.72 7.82 9.53
N GLU A 57 5.98 7.75 10.64
CA GLU A 57 5.82 6.52 11.41
C GLU A 57 5.13 5.39 10.63
N TRP A 58 4.34 5.70 9.60
CA TRP A 58 3.71 4.70 8.74
C TRP A 58 4.63 4.30 7.60
N SER A 59 5.30 5.26 6.98
CA SER A 59 6.21 4.99 5.87
C SER A 59 7.48 4.28 6.32
N SER A 60 8.05 4.65 7.48
CA SER A 60 9.22 3.99 8.05
C SER A 60 8.96 2.57 8.55
N GLY A 61 7.69 2.26 8.87
CA GLY A 61 7.26 0.91 9.26
C GLY A 61 7.10 -0.09 8.10
N LEU A 62 7.23 0.35 6.85
CA LEU A 62 7.15 -0.55 5.70
C LEU A 62 8.41 -1.41 5.58
N CYS A 63 8.28 -2.70 5.88
CA CYS A 63 9.36 -3.69 5.84
C CYS A 63 9.12 -4.80 4.83
N ASP A 64 8.41 -4.53 3.75
CA ASP A 64 8.13 -5.53 2.73
C ASP A 64 9.27 -5.64 1.72
N TYR A 65 10.14 -6.64 1.88
CA TYR A 65 11.21 -6.93 0.95
C TYR A 65 10.79 -8.03 -0.04
N PRO A 66 11.06 -7.90 -1.35
CA PRO A 66 11.90 -6.91 -2.05
C PRO A 66 11.18 -5.62 -2.48
N ILE A 67 9.91 -5.45 -2.16
CA ILE A 67 9.12 -4.26 -2.49
C ILE A 67 9.23 -3.28 -1.31
N SER A 68 10.45 -2.82 -1.05
CA SER A 68 10.71 -1.85 0.02
C SER A 68 10.31 -0.43 -0.38
N ARG A 69 10.24 0.47 0.61
CA ARG A 69 10.05 1.89 0.38
C ARG A 69 11.06 2.44 -0.64
N ASP A 70 12.34 2.17 -0.44
CA ASP A 70 13.40 2.65 -1.34
C ASP A 70 13.24 2.14 -2.77
N TYR A 71 12.80 0.88 -2.93
CA TYR A 71 12.49 0.34 -4.25
C TYR A 71 11.36 1.09 -4.93
N LEU A 72 10.28 1.40 -4.20
CA LEU A 72 9.13 2.13 -4.74
C LEU A 72 9.48 3.59 -5.07
N GLU A 73 10.27 4.27 -4.22
CA GLU A 73 10.73 5.62 -4.46
C GLU A 73 11.63 5.70 -5.71
N ASN A 74 12.59 4.79 -5.84
CA ASN A 74 13.45 4.71 -7.03
C ASN A 74 12.65 4.38 -8.30
N LEU A 75 11.63 3.52 -8.19
CA LEU A 75 10.75 3.23 -9.32
C LEU A 75 9.92 4.46 -9.73
N ALA A 76 9.42 5.23 -8.76
CA ALA A 76 8.68 6.46 -9.04
C ALA A 76 9.55 7.48 -9.75
N VAL A 77 10.79 7.69 -9.29
CA VAL A 77 11.77 8.57 -9.96
C VAL A 77 12.06 8.10 -11.39
N ALA A 78 12.25 6.79 -11.58
CA ALA A 78 12.47 6.24 -12.93
C ALA A 78 11.26 6.49 -13.87
N LEU A 79 10.03 6.42 -13.34
CA LEU A 79 8.81 6.68 -14.12
C LEU A 79 8.66 8.14 -14.54
N GLU A 80 9.20 9.09 -13.77
CA GLU A 80 9.20 10.52 -14.13
C GLU A 80 10.08 10.84 -15.34
N LEU A 81 11.11 10.05 -15.60
CA LEU A 81 12.07 10.29 -16.69
C LEU A 81 11.51 10.03 -18.10
N GLY A 82 10.37 9.36 -18.20
CA GLY A 82 9.74 9.02 -19.48
C GLY A 82 10.30 7.74 -20.11
N PRO A 83 9.68 7.28 -21.21
CA PRO A 83 9.92 5.94 -21.77
C PRO A 83 11.33 5.72 -22.33
N ASP A 84 12.00 6.77 -22.79
CA ASP A 84 13.32 6.65 -23.43
C ASP A 84 14.47 6.52 -22.41
N GLU A 85 14.33 7.10 -21.23
CA GLU A 85 15.34 7.09 -20.18
C GLU A 85 15.08 6.04 -19.08
N ILE A 86 13.84 5.64 -18.92
CA ILE A 86 13.39 4.69 -17.87
C ILE A 86 14.15 3.36 -17.91
N THR A 87 14.49 2.87 -19.11
CA THR A 87 15.13 1.56 -19.30
C THR A 87 16.50 1.45 -18.61
N GLN A 88 17.18 2.57 -18.40
CA GLN A 88 18.51 2.60 -17.77
C GLN A 88 18.46 2.78 -16.24
N GLN A 89 17.33 3.20 -15.70
CA GLN A 89 17.19 3.55 -14.29
C GLN A 89 16.17 2.69 -13.50
N ILE A 90 15.58 1.65 -14.15
CA ILE A 90 14.70 0.74 -13.45
C ILE A 90 15.49 0.04 -12.33
N PRO A 91 15.04 0.14 -11.06
CA PRO A 91 15.73 -0.52 -9.97
C PRO A 91 15.69 -2.04 -10.13
N THR A 92 16.81 -2.70 -9.84
CA THR A 92 16.91 -4.16 -9.96
C THR A 92 15.99 -4.83 -8.95
N PHE A 93 15.15 -5.75 -9.43
CA PHE A 93 14.21 -6.47 -8.60
C PHE A 93 14.75 -7.84 -8.20
N ALA A 94 14.80 -8.12 -6.91
CA ALA A 94 15.32 -9.38 -6.37
C ALA A 94 14.28 -10.51 -6.43
N TRP A 95 14.05 -11.08 -7.61
CA TRP A 95 13.05 -12.13 -7.86
C TRP A 95 13.16 -13.35 -6.94
N ILE A 96 14.40 -13.73 -6.56
CA ILE A 96 14.66 -14.86 -5.66
C ILE A 96 14.16 -14.59 -4.24
N ALA A 97 14.02 -13.33 -3.85
CA ALA A 97 13.50 -12.98 -2.54
C ALA A 97 11.99 -13.24 -2.38
N LEU A 98 11.22 -13.23 -3.47
CA LEU A 98 9.77 -13.47 -3.43
C LEU A 98 9.38 -14.84 -2.85
N PRO A 99 9.92 -15.97 -3.34
CA PRO A 99 9.58 -17.26 -2.76
C PRO A 99 10.01 -17.38 -1.29
N ILE A 100 11.15 -16.82 -0.91
CA ILE A 100 11.62 -16.82 0.48
C ILE A 100 10.63 -16.03 1.36
N ARG A 101 10.27 -14.82 0.94
CA ARG A 101 9.26 -13.99 1.60
C ARG A 101 7.94 -14.73 1.78
N ASN A 102 7.43 -15.37 0.71
CA ASN A 102 6.17 -16.09 0.76
C ASN A 102 6.21 -17.30 1.71
N ILE A 103 7.32 -18.01 1.80
CA ILE A 103 7.52 -19.09 2.78
C ILE A 103 7.47 -18.54 4.21
N VAL A 104 8.12 -17.41 4.47
CA VAL A 104 8.09 -16.75 5.79
C VAL A 104 6.66 -16.37 6.14
N PHE A 105 5.92 -15.72 5.23
CA PHE A 105 4.51 -15.35 5.45
C PHE A 105 3.63 -16.57 5.74
N LEU A 106 3.75 -17.62 4.93
CA LEU A 106 3.00 -18.86 5.16
C LEU A 106 3.32 -19.48 6.51
N SER A 107 4.57 -19.45 6.94
CA SER A 107 5.00 -19.95 8.25
C SER A 107 4.37 -19.15 9.39
N VAL A 108 4.31 -17.82 9.28
CA VAL A 108 3.66 -16.95 10.26
C VAL A 108 2.16 -17.21 10.32
N ILE A 109 1.49 -17.35 9.16
CA ILE A 109 0.06 -17.69 9.10
C ILE A 109 -0.20 -19.05 9.73
N ALA A 110 0.60 -20.07 9.37
CA ALA A 110 0.46 -21.41 9.96
C ALA A 110 0.63 -21.40 11.46
N ALA A 111 1.63 -20.69 11.98
CA ALA A 111 1.85 -20.54 13.42
C ALA A 111 0.66 -19.87 14.12
N HIS A 112 0.07 -18.85 13.52
CA HIS A 112 -1.13 -18.17 14.04
C HIS A 112 -2.36 -19.08 14.06
N VAL A 113 -2.56 -19.83 12.98
CA VAL A 113 -3.67 -20.80 12.89
C VAL A 113 -3.49 -21.91 13.92
N CYS A 114 -2.30 -22.49 14.03
CA CYS A 114 -2.01 -23.51 15.04
C CYS A 114 -2.26 -23.01 16.46
N ARG A 115 -1.85 -21.76 16.76
CA ARG A 115 -2.08 -21.14 18.07
C ARG A 115 -3.56 -20.94 18.41
N ARG A 116 -4.43 -20.77 17.39
CA ARG A 116 -5.87 -20.64 17.58
C ARG A 116 -6.60 -21.98 17.68
N LEU A 117 -6.04 -23.03 17.07
CA LEU A 117 -6.63 -24.38 17.06
C LEU A 117 -6.21 -25.22 18.25
N ILE A 118 -5.09 -24.91 18.89
CA ILE A 118 -4.59 -25.60 20.09
C ILE A 118 -4.97 -24.74 21.30
N PRO A 119 -5.94 -25.16 22.12
CA PRO A 119 -6.38 -24.42 23.30
C PRO A 119 -5.31 -24.35 24.40
#